data_264acfe2f47521c633626be89266c2d2
#
_entry.id   264acfe2f47521c633626be89266c2d2
#
_cell.length_a   1.000
_cell.length_b   1.000
_cell.length_c   1.000
_cell.angle_alpha   90.00
_cell.angle_beta   90.00
_cell.angle_gamma   90.00
#
_symmetry.space_group_name_H-M   'P 1'
#
loop_
_entity.id
_entity.type
_entity.pdbx_description
1 polymer ?
#
loop_
_entity_poly.entity_id
_entity_poly.type
_entity_poly.pdbx_seq_one_letter_code
_entity_poly.pdbx_strand_id
1 'polypeptide(L)'
;MRLKNLLYIMLLLIFKANLNSQILSGYLHNWNDANAPFLQIQDVDSRYNFLNCSFAIPSAGTDYDMEFIPESQSPQEFRDQMELVQAQNKKVLISIGGATAPVQLNSSVEKDVFVASMTDILNFYQFDGLDIDLEGSSLSVSGGSIENPTDTPILLLIDAVKEIMQAYHISFGRKMLLTAAPETAFVQGGQSAYAGIWGAYLPVLNALRDSIDYMQVQLYNSGSMFGIDGNIYNQGTVDFIVSQTEALISGFSTAGGFFNGFDQEKVLVGLPACPLAAGGGYLSTDSVEAALKYLIGEGPQTGSYTLQNAQSYPGLGGMMTWSINWDASENCAGSYSYANVWQQIFETSTANLPGDSPKHLQAFPNPCSKNVQIKNARPNAPFQIMNLYGAIVKTGELNNQTIHIESLPNGMYLLTCENQLFRLIRADD
;
A
#
# COMPACT_ATOMS: atom_id res chain seq x y z
N MET A 1 -36.77 -20.66 32.06
CA MET A 1 -35.44 -20.06 32.23
C MET A 1 -34.46 -20.60 31.21
N ARG A 2 -34.78 -20.72 29.92
CA ARG A 2 -33.92 -21.24 28.85
C ARG A 2 -33.97 -20.47 27.52
N LEU A 3 -34.78 -19.40 27.44
CA LEU A 3 -34.88 -18.61 26.20
C LEU A 3 -34.10 -17.27 26.21
N LYS A 4 -33.66 -16.81 27.38
CA LYS A 4 -32.87 -15.55 27.49
C LYS A 4 -31.40 -15.69 27.19
N ASN A 5 -30.83 -16.90 27.25
CA ASN A 5 -29.40 -17.11 27.00
C ASN A 5 -29.07 -17.35 25.51
N LEU A 6 -30.06 -17.59 24.65
CA LEU A 6 -29.83 -17.77 23.20
C LEU A 6 -29.74 -16.43 22.48
N LEU A 7 -30.30 -15.36 23.04
CA LEU A 7 -30.26 -14.02 22.43
C LEU A 7 -28.93 -13.30 22.67
N TYR A 8 -28.17 -13.70 23.69
CA TYR A 8 -26.86 -13.10 24.01
C TYR A 8 -25.69 -13.66 23.18
N ILE A 9 -25.84 -14.85 22.60
CA ILE A 9 -24.81 -15.47 21.75
C ILE A 9 -24.93 -15.00 20.30
N MET A 10 -26.09 -14.53 19.88
CA MET A 10 -26.31 -14.05 18.51
C MET A 10 -25.91 -12.58 18.30
N LEU A 11 -25.53 -11.85 19.36
CA LEU A 11 -25.13 -10.43 19.29
C LEU A 11 -23.61 -10.21 19.31
N LEU A 12 -22.80 -11.25 19.24
CA LEU A 12 -21.33 -11.17 19.26
C LEU A 12 -20.67 -11.53 17.93
N LEU A 13 -21.45 -11.72 16.88
CA LEU A 13 -20.97 -11.68 15.50
C LEU A 13 -21.20 -10.28 14.89
N ILE A 14 -20.77 -9.25 15.61
CA ILE A 14 -20.44 -7.99 14.97
C ILE A 14 -19.17 -8.27 14.19
N PHE A 15 -19.34 -8.50 12.89
CA PHE A 15 -18.27 -8.36 11.92
C PHE A 15 -17.47 -7.12 12.31
N LYS A 16 -16.25 -7.31 12.81
CA LYS A 16 -15.19 -6.34 12.60
C LYS A 16 -14.91 -6.38 11.09
N ALA A 17 -15.70 -5.66 10.31
CA ALA A 17 -15.17 -5.10 9.09
C ALA A 17 -14.01 -4.21 9.57
N ASN A 18 -12.79 -4.72 9.54
CA ASN A 18 -11.63 -3.88 9.44
C ASN A 18 -11.85 -3.15 8.11
N LEU A 19 -12.36 -1.94 8.17
CA LEU A 19 -12.24 -0.97 7.09
C LEU A 19 -10.74 -0.68 7.01
N ASN A 20 -9.98 -1.57 6.37
CA ASN A 20 -8.67 -1.21 5.86
C ASN A 20 -8.97 -0.09 4.86
N SER A 21 -8.53 1.13 5.16
CA SER A 21 -8.58 2.19 4.16
C SER A 21 -7.69 1.74 3.00
N GLN A 22 -8.18 1.90 1.79
CA GLN A 22 -7.42 1.56 0.59
C GLN A 22 -6.09 2.33 0.57
N ILE A 23 -5.07 1.68 0.03
CA ILE A 23 -3.71 2.20 -0.01
C ILE A 23 -3.52 3.07 -1.25
N LEU A 24 -2.90 4.24 -1.07
CA LEU A 24 -2.22 4.96 -2.14
C LEU A 24 -0.72 4.79 -1.95
N SER A 25 -0.15 3.91 -2.75
CA SER A 25 1.29 3.65 -2.79
C SER A 25 1.94 4.45 -3.91
N GLY A 26 3.19 4.87 -3.73
CA GLY A 26 3.94 5.49 -4.80
C GLY A 26 5.44 5.34 -4.62
N TYR A 27 6.14 5.32 -5.75
CA TYR A 27 7.59 5.32 -5.80
C TYR A 27 8.12 6.73 -5.64
N LEU A 28 9.07 6.92 -4.73
CA LEU A 28 9.75 8.20 -4.53
C LEU A 28 11.15 8.12 -5.11
N HIS A 29 11.44 8.96 -6.10
CA HIS A 29 12.75 9.01 -6.73
C HIS A 29 13.83 9.50 -5.75
N ASN A 30 14.93 8.76 -5.67
CA ASN A 30 16.15 9.19 -4.98
C ASN A 30 17.10 9.97 -5.93
N TRP A 31 16.58 10.57 -6.98
CA TRP A 31 17.35 11.37 -7.94
C TRP A 31 16.51 12.53 -8.46
N ASN A 32 17.21 13.53 -8.99
CA ASN A 32 16.56 14.66 -9.63
C ASN A 32 16.41 14.41 -11.13
N ASP A 33 15.22 14.64 -11.67
CA ASP A 33 14.89 14.61 -13.09
C ASP A 33 14.35 15.97 -13.52
N ALA A 34 14.72 16.43 -14.71
CA ALA A 34 14.27 17.74 -15.22
C ALA A 34 12.74 17.85 -15.36
N ASN A 35 12.04 16.73 -15.59
CA ASN A 35 10.59 16.67 -15.78
C ASN A 35 9.83 16.16 -14.56
N ALA A 36 10.51 15.47 -13.65
CA ALA A 36 9.96 14.96 -12.41
C ALA A 36 10.86 15.41 -11.24
N PRO A 37 10.63 16.60 -10.68
CA PRO A 37 11.54 17.24 -9.73
C PRO A 37 11.73 16.39 -8.47
N PHE A 38 12.93 16.49 -7.89
CA PHE A 38 13.24 15.87 -6.62
C PHE A 38 12.29 16.36 -5.52
N LEU A 39 11.78 15.42 -4.75
CA LEU A 39 10.96 15.67 -3.57
C LEU A 39 11.70 15.12 -2.33
N GLN A 40 11.78 15.92 -1.28
CA GLN A 40 12.16 15.37 0.01
C GLN A 40 11.01 14.49 0.53
N ILE A 41 11.36 13.41 1.21
CA ILE A 41 10.34 12.45 1.69
C ILE A 41 9.27 13.10 2.59
N GLN A 42 9.65 14.12 3.36
CA GLN A 42 8.74 14.88 4.23
C GLN A 42 7.74 15.76 3.46
N ASP A 43 8.04 16.10 2.20
CA ASP A 43 7.23 16.99 1.37
C ASP A 43 6.25 16.21 0.47
N VAL A 44 6.22 14.88 0.59
CA VAL A 44 5.28 14.02 -0.14
C VAL A 44 3.85 14.32 0.28
N ASP A 45 2.95 14.44 -0.71
CA ASP A 45 1.52 14.70 -0.49
C ASP A 45 0.94 13.75 0.57
N SER A 46 0.09 14.30 1.42
CA SER A 46 -0.44 13.58 2.59
C SER A 46 -1.27 12.34 2.26
N ARG A 47 -1.83 12.27 1.08
CA ARG A 47 -2.65 11.13 0.59
C ARG A 47 -1.83 9.86 0.35
N TYR A 48 -0.55 10.00 -0.01
CA TYR A 48 0.33 8.84 -0.11
C TYR A 48 0.61 8.29 1.28
N ASN A 49 0.14 7.08 1.54
CA ASN A 49 0.30 6.41 2.83
C ASN A 49 1.31 5.26 2.80
N PHE A 50 1.73 4.82 1.60
CA PHE A 50 2.83 3.90 1.34
C PHE A 50 3.84 4.52 0.39
N LEU A 51 5.10 4.60 0.79
CA LEU A 51 6.19 5.21 0.04
C LEU A 51 7.27 4.15 -0.24
N ASN A 52 7.55 3.87 -1.51
CA ASN A 52 8.65 3.00 -1.94
C ASN A 52 9.83 3.87 -2.36
N CYS A 53 10.89 3.93 -1.56
CA CYS A 53 12.10 4.69 -1.91
C CYS A 53 12.88 3.97 -3.01
N SER A 54 13.05 4.61 -4.15
CA SER A 54 13.74 4.09 -5.33
C SER A 54 15.18 4.57 -5.36
N PHE A 55 16.19 3.74 -5.30
CA PHE A 55 16.26 2.30 -5.02
C PHE A 55 17.49 2.00 -4.16
N ALA A 56 17.50 0.90 -3.41
CA ALA A 56 18.74 0.26 -3.07
C ALA A 56 19.22 -0.51 -4.31
N ILE A 57 20.45 -0.25 -4.72
CA ILE A 57 21.04 -0.77 -5.94
C ILE A 57 22.34 -1.53 -5.61
N PRO A 58 22.77 -2.47 -6.46
CA PRO A 58 24.07 -3.11 -6.25
C PRO A 58 25.23 -2.12 -6.33
N SER A 59 26.19 -2.24 -5.43
CA SER A 59 27.45 -1.51 -5.45
C SER A 59 28.24 -1.82 -6.72
N ALA A 60 29.03 -0.87 -7.16
CA ALA A 60 29.80 -0.98 -8.40
C ALA A 60 30.64 -2.26 -8.46
N GLY A 61 30.43 -3.07 -9.51
CA GLY A 61 31.17 -4.32 -9.75
C GLY A 61 30.55 -5.56 -9.12
N THR A 62 29.36 -5.46 -8.55
CA THR A 62 28.55 -6.59 -8.06
C THR A 62 27.12 -6.49 -8.57
N ASP A 63 26.36 -7.60 -8.46
CA ASP A 63 24.92 -7.64 -8.70
C ASP A 63 24.14 -8.01 -7.41
N TYR A 64 24.79 -7.97 -6.23
CA TYR A 64 24.25 -8.50 -4.99
C TYR A 64 24.64 -7.76 -3.71
N ASP A 65 25.71 -6.93 -3.71
CA ASP A 65 26.10 -6.13 -2.55
C ASP A 65 25.38 -4.79 -2.62
N MET A 66 24.32 -4.62 -1.83
CA MET A 66 23.38 -3.53 -1.97
C MET A 66 23.80 -2.28 -1.23
N GLU A 67 23.57 -1.11 -1.84
CA GLU A 67 23.75 0.19 -1.19
C GLU A 67 22.55 1.10 -1.43
N PHE A 68 22.31 2.00 -0.48
CA PHE A 68 21.37 3.11 -0.61
C PHE A 68 21.99 4.39 -0.09
N ILE A 69 22.16 5.36 -0.97
CA ILE A 69 22.72 6.67 -0.65
C ILE A 69 21.69 7.73 -1.05
N PRO A 70 21.10 8.48 -0.10
CA PRO A 70 20.18 9.56 -0.41
C PRO A 70 20.86 10.62 -1.27
N GLU A 71 20.24 10.99 -2.41
CA GLU A 71 20.73 12.10 -3.22
C GLU A 71 20.36 13.43 -2.55
N SER A 72 21.23 14.44 -2.69
CA SER A 72 21.02 15.81 -2.23
C SER A 72 20.89 16.02 -0.72
N GLN A 73 21.13 15.01 0.11
CA GLN A 73 21.10 15.08 1.57
C GLN A 73 22.01 14.01 2.20
N SER A 74 22.40 14.21 3.45
CA SER A 74 23.16 13.19 4.15
C SER A 74 22.27 12.00 4.57
N PRO A 75 22.85 10.79 4.77
CA PRO A 75 22.10 9.66 5.31
C PRO A 75 21.38 9.95 6.63
N GLN A 76 21.98 10.77 7.51
CA GLN A 76 21.36 11.14 8.77
C GLN A 76 20.15 12.07 8.58
N GLU A 77 20.25 13.07 7.70
CA GLU A 77 19.14 13.97 7.39
C GLU A 77 17.94 13.20 6.80
N PHE A 78 18.20 12.23 5.91
CA PHE A 78 17.16 11.36 5.37
C PHE A 78 16.48 10.56 6.47
N ARG A 79 17.25 9.97 7.38
CA ARG A 79 16.74 9.22 8.52
C ARG A 79 15.87 10.08 9.43
N ASP A 80 16.31 11.32 9.73
CA ASP A 80 15.54 12.25 10.57
C ASP A 80 14.19 12.60 9.91
N GLN A 81 14.17 12.78 8.59
CA GLN A 81 12.94 12.98 7.83
C GLN A 81 12.04 11.73 7.83
N MET A 82 12.62 10.54 7.79
CA MET A 82 11.87 9.27 7.90
C MET A 82 11.06 9.21 9.20
N GLU A 83 11.65 9.59 10.34
CA GLU A 83 10.93 9.63 11.63
C GLU A 83 9.71 10.56 11.57
N LEU A 84 9.83 11.73 10.93
CA LEU A 84 8.73 12.68 10.78
C LEU A 84 7.59 12.11 9.94
N VAL A 85 7.92 11.41 8.87
CA VAL A 85 6.95 10.80 7.94
C VAL A 85 6.25 9.60 8.60
N GLN A 86 7.01 8.75 9.28
CA GLN A 86 6.46 7.60 10.00
C GLN A 86 5.59 8.02 11.19
N ALA A 87 5.91 9.14 11.85
CA ALA A 87 5.07 9.74 12.89
C ALA A 87 3.68 10.20 12.37
N GLN A 88 3.55 10.44 11.06
CA GLN A 88 2.27 10.71 10.38
C GLN A 88 1.52 9.42 9.98
N ASN A 89 1.95 8.26 10.47
CA ASN A 89 1.41 6.94 10.15
C ASN A 89 1.62 6.49 8.69
N LYS A 90 2.51 7.11 7.94
CA LYS A 90 2.94 6.64 6.62
C LYS A 90 3.90 5.47 6.78
N LYS A 91 3.90 4.56 5.81
CA LYS A 91 4.85 3.44 5.71
C LYS A 91 5.88 3.75 4.65
N VAL A 92 7.14 3.53 4.98
CA VAL A 92 8.24 3.79 4.06
C VAL A 92 9.06 2.53 3.88
N LEU A 93 9.11 2.02 2.66
CA LEU A 93 9.85 0.84 2.28
C LEU A 93 11.05 1.23 1.41
N ILE A 94 12.10 0.45 1.49
CA ILE A 94 13.18 0.51 0.51
C ILE A 94 12.87 -0.45 -0.63
N SER A 95 12.88 0.04 -1.88
CA SER A 95 12.71 -0.79 -3.06
C SER A 95 14.07 -1.24 -3.59
N ILE A 96 14.15 -2.49 -4.04
CA ILE A 96 15.38 -3.07 -4.63
C ILE A 96 15.19 -3.31 -6.13
N GLY A 97 16.23 -3.01 -6.92
CA GLY A 97 16.27 -3.27 -8.35
C GLY A 97 15.92 -2.06 -9.21
N GLY A 98 14.75 -2.07 -9.84
CA GLY A 98 14.37 -1.13 -10.89
C GLY A 98 15.02 -1.46 -12.24
N ALA A 99 14.65 -0.72 -13.28
CA ALA A 99 14.98 -1.02 -14.68
C ALA A 99 16.49 -1.06 -15.02
N THR A 100 17.32 -0.35 -14.25
CA THR A 100 18.75 -0.15 -14.58
C THR A 100 19.71 -0.81 -13.61
N ALA A 101 19.22 -1.48 -12.57
CA ALA A 101 20.04 -2.05 -11.50
C ALA A 101 19.66 -3.53 -11.27
N PRO A 102 20.03 -4.44 -12.17
CA PRO A 102 19.71 -5.85 -12.03
C PRO A 102 20.34 -6.43 -10.75
N VAL A 103 19.58 -7.24 -10.04
CA VAL A 103 20.03 -7.97 -8.85
C VAL A 103 20.03 -9.46 -9.18
N GLN A 104 21.15 -10.14 -8.97
CA GLN A 104 21.28 -11.57 -9.21
C GLN A 104 22.04 -12.25 -8.07
N LEU A 105 21.50 -13.37 -7.61
CA LEU A 105 22.08 -14.23 -6.57
C LEU A 105 22.40 -15.59 -7.18
N ASN A 106 23.68 -15.85 -7.49
CA ASN A 106 24.11 -17.07 -8.17
C ASN A 106 24.80 -18.07 -7.24
N SER A 107 25.11 -17.65 -6.01
CA SER A 107 25.74 -18.48 -5.00
C SER A 107 25.27 -18.14 -3.59
N SER A 108 25.48 -19.06 -2.64
CA SER A 108 25.18 -18.80 -1.22
C SER A 108 26.02 -17.64 -0.64
N VAL A 109 27.23 -17.44 -1.12
CA VAL A 109 28.08 -16.32 -0.69
C VAL A 109 27.48 -14.98 -1.13
N GLU A 110 27.01 -14.88 -2.36
CA GLU A 110 26.33 -13.68 -2.87
C GLU A 110 25.04 -13.42 -2.10
N LYS A 111 24.25 -14.48 -1.82
CA LYS A 111 23.06 -14.38 -0.98
C LYS A 111 23.39 -13.84 0.41
N ASP A 112 24.45 -14.35 1.06
CA ASP A 112 24.84 -13.93 2.40
C ASP A 112 25.27 -12.46 2.44
N VAL A 113 25.97 -11.97 1.40
CA VAL A 113 26.32 -10.55 1.25
C VAL A 113 25.07 -9.70 1.04
N PHE A 114 24.17 -10.13 0.17
CA PHE A 114 22.89 -9.45 -0.08
C PHE A 114 22.05 -9.33 1.20
N VAL A 115 21.92 -10.39 1.98
CA VAL A 115 21.19 -10.39 3.26
C VAL A 115 21.83 -9.42 4.25
N ALA A 116 23.17 -9.41 4.35
CA ALA A 116 23.88 -8.51 5.25
C ALA A 116 23.71 -7.04 4.86
N SER A 117 23.97 -6.68 3.60
CA SER A 117 23.87 -5.30 3.12
C SER A 117 22.43 -4.77 3.21
N MET A 118 21.42 -5.56 2.83
CA MET A 118 20.02 -5.16 2.98
C MET A 118 19.60 -5.00 4.44
N THR A 119 20.07 -5.88 5.31
CA THR A 119 19.81 -5.77 6.76
C THR A 119 20.42 -4.49 7.34
N ASP A 120 21.63 -4.12 6.91
CA ASP A 120 22.28 -2.89 7.33
C ASP A 120 21.52 -1.65 6.85
N ILE A 121 21.04 -1.63 5.60
CA ILE A 121 20.21 -0.55 5.06
C ILE A 121 18.92 -0.41 5.88
N LEU A 122 18.17 -1.50 6.08
CA LEU A 122 16.92 -1.51 6.85
C LEU A 122 17.13 -1.01 8.29
N ASN A 123 18.21 -1.46 8.94
CA ASN A 123 18.52 -1.08 10.32
C ASN A 123 18.98 0.38 10.43
N PHE A 124 19.83 0.85 9.52
CA PHE A 124 20.36 2.21 9.58
C PHE A 124 19.27 3.25 9.33
N TYR A 125 18.51 3.10 8.23
CA TYR A 125 17.48 4.06 7.84
C TYR A 125 16.16 3.86 8.56
N GLN A 126 15.94 2.73 9.25
CA GLN A 126 14.69 2.41 9.95
C GLN A 126 13.48 2.28 8.99
N PHE A 127 13.71 1.76 7.79
CA PHE A 127 12.60 1.47 6.87
C PHE A 127 11.57 0.53 7.49
N ASP A 128 10.30 0.67 7.14
CA ASP A 128 9.23 -0.20 7.60
C ASP A 128 9.25 -1.57 6.93
N GLY A 129 9.95 -1.70 5.81
CA GLY A 129 10.01 -2.93 5.06
C GLY A 129 10.78 -2.85 3.75
N LEU A 130 10.59 -3.89 2.96
CA LEU A 130 11.23 -4.14 1.67
C LEU A 130 10.18 -4.21 0.56
N ASP A 131 10.46 -3.56 -0.56
CA ASP A 131 9.74 -3.72 -1.82
C ASP A 131 10.64 -4.41 -2.85
N ILE A 132 10.11 -5.42 -3.56
CA ILE A 132 10.83 -6.20 -4.56
C ILE A 132 10.42 -5.73 -5.95
N ASP A 133 11.27 -4.93 -6.61
CA ASP A 133 11.08 -4.39 -7.95
C ASP A 133 12.21 -4.84 -8.89
N LEU A 134 12.36 -6.16 -9.03
CA LEU A 134 13.39 -6.77 -9.86
C LEU A 134 12.92 -6.89 -11.31
N GLU A 135 13.55 -6.15 -12.20
CA GLU A 135 13.19 -6.03 -13.61
C GLU A 135 14.26 -6.62 -14.54
N GLY A 136 13.94 -6.69 -15.82
CA GLY A 136 14.91 -7.03 -16.88
C GLY A 136 15.54 -8.41 -16.73
N SER A 137 16.85 -8.46 -16.50
CA SER A 137 17.62 -9.71 -16.39
C SER A 137 17.70 -10.28 -14.98
N SER A 138 17.07 -9.65 -13.99
CA SER A 138 17.19 -10.05 -12.58
C SER A 138 16.64 -11.45 -12.30
N LEU A 139 15.53 -11.82 -12.93
CA LEU A 139 14.89 -13.12 -12.76
C LEU A 139 14.58 -13.80 -14.11
N SER A 140 14.78 -15.10 -14.15
CA SER A 140 14.48 -15.93 -15.32
C SER A 140 14.10 -17.35 -14.87
N VAL A 141 13.09 -17.93 -15.48
CA VAL A 141 12.67 -19.34 -15.28
C VAL A 141 13.23 -20.18 -16.42
N SER A 142 13.94 -21.26 -16.10
CA SER A 142 14.43 -22.23 -17.07
C SER A 142 13.86 -23.64 -16.87
N GLY A 143 13.22 -23.90 -15.73
CA GLY A 143 12.63 -25.20 -15.42
C GLY A 143 11.87 -25.21 -14.08
N GLY A 144 11.48 -26.42 -13.66
CA GLY A 144 10.70 -26.60 -12.43
C GLY A 144 9.24 -26.19 -12.58
N SER A 145 8.61 -25.83 -11.47
CA SER A 145 7.23 -25.36 -11.43
C SER A 145 7.09 -24.19 -10.46
N ILE A 146 5.92 -23.58 -10.40
CA ILE A 146 5.60 -22.49 -9.44
C ILE A 146 5.81 -22.96 -8.00
N GLU A 147 5.39 -24.20 -7.69
CA GLU A 147 5.52 -24.75 -6.34
C GLU A 147 6.93 -25.30 -6.05
N ASN A 148 7.62 -25.79 -7.08
CA ASN A 148 8.93 -26.43 -6.97
C ASN A 148 9.91 -25.82 -7.99
N PRO A 149 10.38 -24.58 -7.80
CA PRO A 149 11.37 -23.94 -8.68
C PRO A 149 12.70 -24.67 -8.62
N THR A 150 13.44 -24.67 -9.71
CA THR A 150 14.77 -25.30 -9.82
C THR A 150 15.88 -24.31 -10.12
N ASP A 151 15.54 -23.06 -10.45
CA ASP A 151 16.50 -22.02 -10.80
C ASP A 151 17.17 -21.46 -9.55
N THR A 152 18.49 -21.58 -9.48
CA THR A 152 19.30 -21.16 -8.31
C THR A 152 19.05 -19.70 -7.90
N PRO A 153 19.02 -18.70 -8.81
CA PRO A 153 18.75 -17.33 -8.40
C PRO A 153 17.38 -17.13 -7.74
N ILE A 154 16.35 -17.85 -8.21
CA ILE A 154 15.01 -17.81 -7.62
C ILE A 154 15.00 -18.39 -6.20
N LEU A 155 15.64 -19.55 -6.03
CA LEU A 155 15.73 -20.21 -4.71
C LEU A 155 16.51 -19.35 -3.71
N LEU A 156 17.64 -18.79 -4.12
CA LEU A 156 18.47 -17.93 -3.28
C LEU A 156 17.75 -16.61 -2.92
N LEU A 157 17.00 -16.02 -3.86
CA LEU A 157 16.20 -14.83 -3.56
C LEU A 157 15.10 -15.12 -2.53
N ILE A 158 14.38 -16.24 -2.67
CA ILE A 158 13.36 -16.65 -1.70
C ILE A 158 13.97 -16.82 -0.30
N ASP A 159 15.12 -17.49 -0.20
CA ASP A 159 15.80 -17.71 1.06
C ASP A 159 16.34 -16.39 1.64
N ALA A 160 16.94 -15.54 0.81
CA ALA A 160 17.44 -14.23 1.22
C ALA A 160 16.34 -13.35 1.83
N VAL A 161 15.18 -13.24 1.15
CA VAL A 161 14.06 -12.44 1.66
C VAL A 161 13.55 -12.99 3.01
N LYS A 162 13.48 -14.31 3.18
CA LYS A 162 13.10 -14.92 4.46
C LYS A 162 14.10 -14.62 5.56
N GLU A 163 15.40 -14.68 5.27
CA GLU A 163 16.47 -14.34 6.23
C GLU A 163 16.42 -12.87 6.62
N ILE A 164 16.25 -11.96 5.66
CA ILE A 164 16.08 -10.51 5.92
C ILE A 164 14.86 -10.27 6.81
N MET A 165 13.71 -10.91 6.54
CA MET A 165 12.50 -10.79 7.37
C MET A 165 12.76 -11.26 8.81
N GLN A 166 13.52 -12.35 8.99
CA GLN A 166 13.90 -12.84 10.30
C GLN A 166 14.82 -11.88 11.03
N ALA A 167 15.85 -11.36 10.35
CA ALA A 167 16.79 -10.37 10.90
C ALA A 167 16.04 -9.09 11.30
N TYR A 168 15.10 -8.63 10.47
CA TYR A 168 14.25 -7.48 10.75
C TYR A 168 13.40 -7.70 12.02
N HIS A 169 12.78 -8.88 12.12
CA HIS A 169 12.00 -9.21 13.32
C HIS A 169 12.85 -9.22 14.60
N ILE A 170 14.07 -9.72 14.52
CA ILE A 170 15.02 -9.70 15.65
C ILE A 170 15.39 -8.25 16.03
N SER A 171 15.67 -7.40 15.04
CA SER A 171 16.08 -6.01 15.26
C SER A 171 14.94 -5.12 15.79
N PHE A 172 13.74 -5.28 15.26
CA PHE A 172 12.61 -4.34 15.50
C PHE A 172 11.47 -4.92 16.34
N GLY A 173 11.46 -6.23 16.64
CA GLY A 173 10.39 -6.89 17.40
C GLY A 173 9.03 -6.92 16.70
N ARG A 174 8.98 -6.64 15.38
CA ARG A 174 7.76 -6.60 14.58
C ARG A 174 7.96 -7.25 13.21
N LYS A 175 6.86 -7.58 12.52
CA LYS A 175 6.90 -8.06 11.14
C LYS A 175 7.45 -6.96 10.22
N MET A 176 8.34 -7.32 9.30
CA MET A 176 8.74 -6.49 8.17
C MET A 176 7.59 -6.41 7.17
N LEU A 177 7.26 -5.22 6.68
CA LEU A 177 6.36 -5.09 5.53
C LEU A 177 7.08 -5.58 4.27
N LEU A 178 6.35 -6.30 3.44
CA LEU A 178 6.89 -6.85 2.18
C LEU A 178 5.91 -6.55 1.04
N THR A 179 6.40 -5.87 0.02
CA THR A 179 5.65 -5.63 -1.22
C THR A 179 6.44 -6.14 -2.43
N ALA A 180 5.77 -6.28 -3.55
CA ALA A 180 6.41 -6.62 -4.81
C ALA A 180 5.74 -5.90 -5.97
N ALA A 181 6.54 -5.36 -6.89
CA ALA A 181 6.11 -4.61 -8.06
C ALA A 181 6.67 -5.18 -9.37
N PRO A 182 6.43 -6.45 -9.67
CA PRO A 182 6.93 -7.04 -10.90
C PRO A 182 6.28 -6.43 -12.14
N GLU A 183 7.01 -6.41 -13.26
CA GLU A 183 6.42 -6.18 -14.57
C GLU A 183 5.34 -7.24 -14.89
N THR A 184 4.32 -6.87 -15.64
CA THR A 184 3.22 -7.78 -16.02
C THR A 184 3.73 -9.06 -16.72
N ALA A 185 4.81 -8.96 -17.51
CA ALA A 185 5.42 -10.12 -18.17
C ALA A 185 5.89 -11.21 -17.19
N PHE A 186 6.42 -10.79 -16.05
CA PHE A 186 6.95 -11.69 -15.02
C PHE A 186 5.87 -12.40 -14.20
N VAL A 187 4.62 -11.94 -14.28
CA VAL A 187 3.47 -12.51 -13.55
C VAL A 187 2.43 -13.01 -14.53
N GLN A 188 1.55 -12.15 -15.06
CA GLN A 188 0.46 -12.52 -15.96
C GLN A 188 0.97 -13.07 -17.29
N GLY A 189 2.17 -12.66 -17.72
CA GLY A 189 2.86 -13.23 -18.87
C GLY A 189 3.08 -14.74 -18.78
N GLY A 190 3.08 -15.29 -17.58
CA GLY A 190 3.08 -16.74 -17.32
C GLY A 190 1.94 -17.52 -17.98
N GLN A 191 0.84 -16.86 -18.35
CA GLN A 191 -0.26 -17.46 -19.15
C GLN A 191 0.20 -17.77 -20.58
N SER A 192 1.11 -16.97 -21.14
CA SER A 192 1.63 -17.18 -22.49
C SER A 192 2.73 -18.22 -22.55
N ALA A 193 3.61 -18.21 -21.54
CA ALA A 193 4.76 -19.13 -21.42
C ALA A 193 5.21 -19.20 -19.96
N TYR A 194 5.90 -20.28 -19.60
CA TYR A 194 6.59 -20.37 -18.32
C TYR A 194 8.07 -20.63 -18.62
N ALA A 195 8.74 -19.59 -19.13
CA ALA A 195 10.15 -19.63 -19.53
C ALA A 195 10.73 -18.22 -19.71
N GLY A 196 12.02 -18.05 -19.42
CA GLY A 196 12.66 -16.74 -19.47
C GLY A 196 12.04 -15.80 -18.46
N ILE A 197 11.69 -14.60 -18.87
CA ILE A 197 11.02 -13.60 -18.01
C ILE A 197 9.53 -13.94 -17.76
N TRP A 198 8.91 -14.73 -18.66
CA TRP A 198 7.49 -15.01 -18.63
C TRP A 198 7.11 -15.87 -17.41
N GLY A 199 6.49 -15.25 -16.43
CA GLY A 199 6.11 -15.91 -15.18
C GLY A 199 7.25 -16.10 -14.18
N ALA A 200 8.40 -15.45 -14.35
CA ALA A 200 9.59 -15.66 -13.51
C ALA A 200 9.41 -15.25 -12.04
N TYR A 201 8.50 -14.33 -11.74
CA TYR A 201 8.16 -14.01 -10.35
C TYR A 201 7.23 -15.02 -9.68
N LEU A 202 6.50 -15.82 -10.44
CA LEU A 202 5.45 -16.71 -9.89
C LEU A 202 5.95 -17.63 -8.76
N PRO A 203 7.15 -18.27 -8.86
CA PRO A 203 7.69 -19.06 -7.77
C PRO A 203 8.02 -18.25 -6.52
N VAL A 204 8.58 -17.04 -6.67
CA VAL A 204 8.91 -16.12 -5.58
C VAL A 204 7.62 -15.70 -4.85
N LEU A 205 6.62 -15.26 -5.62
CA LEU A 205 5.32 -14.85 -5.10
C LEU A 205 4.60 -16.00 -4.39
N ASN A 206 4.68 -17.22 -4.94
CA ASN A 206 4.08 -18.39 -4.31
C ASN A 206 4.77 -18.73 -2.98
N ALA A 207 6.10 -18.71 -2.94
CA ALA A 207 6.88 -19.05 -1.75
C ALA A 207 6.78 -18.00 -0.62
N LEU A 208 6.49 -16.73 -0.95
CA LEU A 208 6.38 -15.61 -0.02
C LEU A 208 4.94 -15.11 0.18
N ARG A 209 3.94 -15.80 -0.39
CA ARG A 209 2.51 -15.40 -0.43
C ARG A 209 1.97 -14.88 0.89
N ASP A 210 2.20 -15.63 1.97
CA ASP A 210 1.67 -15.29 3.30
C ASP A 210 2.39 -14.09 3.94
N SER A 211 3.59 -13.80 3.44
CA SER A 211 4.44 -12.72 3.94
C SER A 211 4.19 -11.41 3.20
N ILE A 212 3.78 -11.46 1.92
CA ILE A 212 3.52 -10.28 1.10
C ILE A 212 2.28 -9.55 1.63
N ASP A 213 2.45 -8.26 1.89
CA ASP A 213 1.41 -7.34 2.34
C ASP A 213 0.65 -6.75 1.16
N TYR A 214 1.36 -6.28 0.11
CA TYR A 214 0.75 -5.75 -1.11
C TYR A 214 1.49 -6.16 -2.38
N MET A 215 0.71 -6.45 -3.42
CA MET A 215 1.15 -6.69 -4.79
C MET A 215 0.87 -5.46 -5.65
N GLN A 216 1.90 -4.94 -6.30
CA GLN A 216 1.88 -3.68 -7.05
C GLN A 216 2.32 -3.89 -8.50
N VAL A 217 1.76 -4.91 -9.19
CA VAL A 217 2.17 -5.25 -10.56
C VAL A 217 2.14 -4.01 -11.46
N GLN A 218 3.22 -3.79 -12.18
CA GLN A 218 3.36 -2.70 -13.15
C GLN A 218 2.51 -2.99 -14.40
N LEU A 219 1.37 -2.29 -14.56
CA LEU A 219 0.48 -2.43 -15.72
C LEU A 219 0.88 -1.49 -16.87
N TYR A 220 2.18 -1.30 -17.04
CA TYR A 220 2.81 -0.44 -18.03
C TYR A 220 4.10 -1.08 -18.55
N ASN A 221 4.67 -0.57 -19.63
CA ASN A 221 5.88 -1.09 -20.31
C ASN A 221 5.81 -2.59 -20.71
N SER A 222 4.63 -3.17 -20.78
CA SER A 222 4.44 -4.62 -20.83
C SER A 222 3.84 -5.14 -22.16
N GLY A 223 3.39 -4.24 -23.04
CA GLY A 223 2.75 -4.63 -24.32
C GLY A 223 1.36 -5.23 -24.12
N SER A 224 1.13 -6.41 -24.68
CA SER A 224 -0.18 -7.12 -24.65
C SER A 224 -0.08 -8.39 -23.84
N MET A 225 -1.11 -8.70 -23.03
CA MET A 225 -1.19 -9.90 -22.20
C MET A 225 -2.53 -10.60 -22.33
N PHE A 226 -2.57 -11.90 -22.04
CA PHE A 226 -3.81 -12.63 -21.90
C PHE A 226 -4.58 -12.19 -20.64
N GLY A 227 -5.90 -12.02 -20.79
CA GLY A 227 -6.82 -12.09 -19.66
C GLY A 227 -7.14 -13.53 -19.31
N ILE A 228 -7.75 -13.77 -18.15
CA ILE A 228 -8.16 -15.13 -17.73
C ILE A 228 -9.34 -15.68 -18.55
N ASP A 229 -9.97 -14.85 -19.37
CA ASP A 229 -10.97 -15.23 -20.38
C ASP A 229 -10.34 -15.77 -21.69
N GLY A 230 -9.00 -15.77 -21.79
CA GLY A 230 -8.23 -16.26 -22.94
C GLY A 230 -8.09 -15.24 -24.09
N ASN A 231 -8.62 -14.04 -23.96
CA ASN A 231 -8.43 -12.97 -24.94
C ASN A 231 -7.17 -12.16 -24.63
N ILE A 232 -6.67 -11.40 -25.61
CA ILE A 232 -5.49 -10.56 -25.48
C ILE A 232 -5.93 -9.09 -25.31
N TYR A 233 -5.35 -8.42 -24.31
CA TYR A 233 -5.59 -7.02 -24.00
C TYR A 233 -4.30 -6.21 -24.09
N ASN A 234 -4.42 -4.96 -24.56
CA ASN A 234 -3.28 -4.09 -24.78
C ASN A 234 -3.09 -3.15 -23.59
N GLN A 235 -1.84 -2.92 -23.17
CA GLN A 235 -1.52 -1.91 -22.17
C GLN A 235 -2.06 -0.52 -22.60
N GLY A 236 -2.32 0.36 -21.64
CA GLY A 236 -2.88 1.67 -21.89
C GLY A 236 -4.36 1.64 -22.27
N THR A 237 -5.09 0.60 -21.91
CA THR A 237 -6.55 0.49 -22.06
C THR A 237 -7.23 0.13 -20.73
N VAL A 238 -8.50 0.49 -20.60
CA VAL A 238 -9.34 0.09 -19.46
C VAL A 238 -9.38 -1.42 -19.33
N ASP A 239 -9.53 -2.13 -20.45
CA ASP A 239 -9.56 -3.59 -20.49
C ASP A 239 -8.30 -4.23 -19.93
N PHE A 240 -7.13 -3.63 -20.17
CA PHE A 240 -5.86 -4.11 -19.63
C PHE A 240 -5.81 -3.98 -18.12
N ILE A 241 -6.20 -2.81 -17.58
CA ILE A 241 -6.27 -2.62 -16.13
C ILE A 241 -7.17 -3.67 -15.50
N VAL A 242 -8.39 -3.81 -16.02
CA VAL A 242 -9.41 -4.70 -15.44
C VAL A 242 -8.98 -6.16 -15.54
N SER A 243 -8.58 -6.62 -16.73
CA SER A 243 -8.23 -8.03 -16.98
C SER A 243 -6.98 -8.47 -16.21
N GLN A 244 -5.94 -7.62 -16.14
CA GLN A 244 -4.70 -7.98 -15.46
C GLN A 244 -4.84 -7.91 -13.94
N THR A 245 -5.65 -7.00 -13.42
CA THR A 245 -5.98 -6.96 -11.99
C THR A 245 -6.80 -8.18 -11.58
N GLU A 246 -7.82 -8.54 -12.36
CA GLU A 246 -8.61 -9.74 -12.08
C GLU A 246 -7.75 -11.01 -12.17
N ALA A 247 -6.84 -11.12 -13.13
CA ALA A 247 -5.91 -12.24 -13.22
C ALA A 247 -5.05 -12.39 -11.96
N LEU A 248 -4.55 -11.29 -11.42
CA LEU A 248 -3.75 -11.30 -10.21
C LEU A 248 -4.55 -11.73 -8.96
N ILE A 249 -5.84 -11.39 -8.90
CA ILE A 249 -6.73 -11.77 -7.80
C ILE A 249 -7.20 -13.22 -7.95
N SER A 250 -7.72 -13.58 -9.12
CA SER A 250 -8.36 -14.89 -9.36
C SER A 250 -7.36 -16.02 -9.56
N GLY A 251 -6.12 -15.70 -9.92
CA GLY A 251 -5.14 -16.66 -10.36
C GLY A 251 -5.38 -17.16 -11.79
N PHE A 252 -4.43 -17.95 -12.31
CA PHE A 252 -4.46 -18.43 -13.69
C PHE A 252 -3.56 -19.66 -13.89
N SER A 253 -3.81 -20.41 -14.97
CA SER A 253 -3.00 -21.55 -15.36
C SER A 253 -1.78 -21.11 -16.16
N THR A 254 -0.65 -21.80 -15.93
CA THR A 254 0.59 -21.68 -16.69
C THR A 254 1.15 -23.06 -17.02
N ALA A 255 2.18 -23.13 -17.86
CA ALA A 255 2.91 -24.38 -18.07
C ALA A 255 3.67 -24.84 -16.80
N GLY A 256 3.95 -23.95 -15.85
CA GLY A 256 4.58 -24.24 -14.56
C GLY A 256 3.61 -24.61 -13.43
N GLY A 257 2.31 -24.70 -13.72
CA GLY A 257 1.26 -24.97 -12.74
C GLY A 257 0.26 -23.83 -12.60
N PHE A 258 -0.67 -23.98 -11.65
CA PHE A 258 -1.67 -22.95 -11.37
C PHE A 258 -1.11 -21.92 -10.37
N PHE A 259 -1.24 -20.64 -10.69
CA PHE A 259 -0.96 -19.54 -9.77
C PHE A 259 -2.24 -19.15 -9.04
N ASN A 260 -2.25 -19.26 -7.71
CA ASN A 260 -3.46 -19.11 -6.90
C ASN A 260 -3.96 -17.65 -6.73
N GLY A 261 -3.32 -16.65 -7.32
CA GLY A 261 -3.71 -15.24 -7.14
C GLY A 261 -3.49 -14.72 -5.71
N PHE A 262 -3.97 -13.55 -5.41
CA PHE A 262 -3.92 -12.90 -4.09
C PHE A 262 -5.31 -12.42 -3.66
N ASP A 263 -5.53 -12.31 -2.35
CA ASP A 263 -6.72 -11.65 -1.84
C ASP A 263 -6.80 -10.22 -2.39
N GLN A 264 -8.00 -9.77 -2.77
CA GLN A 264 -8.22 -8.46 -3.39
C GLN A 264 -7.67 -7.30 -2.54
N GLU A 265 -7.69 -7.43 -1.22
CA GLU A 265 -7.20 -6.44 -0.26
C GLU A 265 -5.69 -6.25 -0.33
N LYS A 266 -4.97 -7.20 -0.92
CA LYS A 266 -3.52 -7.14 -1.13
C LYS A 266 -3.11 -6.61 -2.51
N VAL A 267 -4.05 -6.39 -3.42
CA VAL A 267 -3.76 -6.00 -4.81
C VAL A 267 -3.93 -4.51 -4.99
N LEU A 268 -2.86 -3.83 -5.42
CA LEU A 268 -2.86 -2.42 -5.83
C LEU A 268 -2.73 -2.34 -7.35
N VAL A 269 -3.53 -1.47 -7.98
CA VAL A 269 -3.44 -1.22 -9.42
C VAL A 269 -2.27 -0.29 -9.71
N GLY A 270 -1.22 -0.81 -10.34
CA GLY A 270 0.04 -0.11 -10.61
C GLY A 270 0.06 0.57 -11.97
N LEU A 271 0.11 1.91 -12.02
CA LEU A 271 0.08 2.70 -13.26
C LEU A 271 1.08 3.86 -13.22
N PRO A 272 1.52 4.37 -14.40
CA PRO A 272 2.31 5.60 -14.46
C PRO A 272 1.43 6.82 -14.20
N ALA A 273 1.91 7.75 -13.38
CA ALA A 273 1.18 8.99 -13.05
C ALA A 273 1.09 9.97 -14.21
N CYS A 274 1.96 9.82 -15.20
CA CYS A 274 2.19 10.80 -16.25
C CYS A 274 2.52 10.11 -17.59
N PRO A 275 2.16 10.67 -18.75
CA PRO A 275 2.56 10.13 -20.04
C PRO A 275 4.07 10.01 -20.23
N LEU A 276 4.85 10.86 -19.53
CA LEU A 276 6.32 10.87 -19.58
C LEU A 276 6.97 9.92 -18.59
N ALA A 277 6.21 9.35 -17.67
CA ALA A 277 6.74 8.48 -16.60
C ALA A 277 7.12 7.09 -17.11
N ALA A 278 6.53 6.62 -18.20
CA ALA A 278 6.77 5.30 -18.76
C ALA A 278 6.73 5.31 -20.29
N GLY A 279 7.35 4.31 -20.91
CA GLY A 279 7.33 4.15 -22.38
C GLY A 279 5.97 3.76 -22.97
N GLY A 280 5.02 3.30 -22.12
CA GLY A 280 3.66 2.95 -22.51
C GLY A 280 2.83 2.51 -21.30
N GLY A 281 1.51 2.50 -21.44
CA GLY A 281 0.59 2.07 -20.39
C GLY A 281 -0.11 3.22 -19.64
N TYR A 282 0.26 4.48 -19.90
CA TYR A 282 -0.46 5.61 -19.32
C TYR A 282 -1.92 5.66 -19.82
N LEU A 283 -2.83 5.99 -18.90
CA LEU A 283 -4.22 6.32 -19.21
C LEU A 283 -4.59 7.67 -18.57
N SER A 284 -5.58 8.34 -19.20
CA SER A 284 -6.18 9.52 -18.59
C SER A 284 -6.83 9.18 -17.23
N THR A 285 -6.89 10.16 -16.36
CA THR A 285 -7.56 10.04 -15.04
C THR A 285 -8.98 9.50 -15.14
N ASP A 286 -9.77 9.97 -16.10
CA ASP A 286 -11.13 9.50 -16.35
C ASP A 286 -11.18 8.00 -16.71
N SER A 287 -10.21 7.54 -17.51
CA SER A 287 -10.12 6.12 -17.89
C SER A 287 -9.69 5.23 -16.71
N VAL A 288 -8.77 5.72 -15.88
CA VAL A 288 -8.35 5.04 -14.65
C VAL A 288 -9.52 4.95 -13.68
N GLU A 289 -10.24 6.06 -13.47
CA GLU A 289 -11.44 6.09 -12.63
C GLU A 289 -12.51 5.10 -13.12
N ALA A 290 -12.77 5.07 -14.43
CA ALA A 290 -13.75 4.16 -15.03
C ALA A 290 -13.35 2.69 -14.83
N ALA A 291 -12.08 2.33 -15.02
CA ALA A 291 -11.57 0.99 -14.80
C ALA A 291 -11.73 0.54 -13.33
N LEU A 292 -11.32 1.40 -12.40
CA LEU A 292 -11.38 1.10 -10.98
C LEU A 292 -12.82 1.00 -10.46
N LYS A 293 -13.69 1.92 -10.86
CA LYS A 293 -15.12 1.85 -10.50
C LYS A 293 -15.79 0.57 -11.02
N TYR A 294 -15.43 0.11 -12.22
CA TYR A 294 -15.92 -1.16 -12.73
C TYR A 294 -15.36 -2.35 -11.90
N LEU A 295 -14.06 -2.34 -11.58
CA LEU A 295 -13.43 -3.37 -10.74
C LEU A 295 -14.11 -3.50 -9.38
N ILE A 296 -14.39 -2.39 -8.70
CA ILE A 296 -14.99 -2.40 -7.35
C ILE A 296 -16.52 -2.53 -7.36
N GLY A 297 -17.15 -2.53 -8.54
CA GLY A 297 -18.61 -2.68 -8.70
C GLY A 297 -19.41 -1.40 -8.49
N GLU A 298 -18.78 -0.23 -8.53
CA GLU A 298 -19.42 1.08 -8.39
C GLU A 298 -19.67 1.79 -9.73
N GLY A 299 -19.25 1.18 -10.85
CA GLY A 299 -19.41 1.74 -12.19
C GLY A 299 -19.78 0.69 -13.24
N PRO A 300 -20.28 1.14 -14.40
CA PRO A 300 -20.58 0.26 -15.51
C PRO A 300 -19.32 -0.30 -16.15
N GLN A 301 -19.43 -1.41 -16.86
CA GLN A 301 -18.40 -1.88 -17.79
C GLN A 301 -18.16 -0.80 -18.87
N THR A 302 -16.89 -0.40 -19.02
CA THR A 302 -16.50 0.68 -19.98
C THR A 302 -15.64 0.17 -21.13
N GLY A 303 -15.17 -1.07 -21.06
CA GLY A 303 -14.40 -1.76 -22.09
C GLY A 303 -15.11 -3.00 -22.62
N SER A 304 -14.36 -3.86 -23.31
CA SER A 304 -14.82 -5.13 -23.85
C SER A 304 -14.63 -6.28 -22.84
N TYR A 305 -13.70 -6.16 -21.90
CA TYR A 305 -13.46 -7.17 -20.88
C TYR A 305 -14.61 -7.24 -19.89
N THR A 306 -15.17 -8.45 -19.74
CA THR A 306 -16.19 -8.72 -18.73
C THR A 306 -15.55 -9.46 -17.56
N LEU A 307 -15.71 -8.93 -16.34
CA LEU A 307 -15.25 -9.60 -15.13
C LEU A 307 -15.75 -11.04 -15.09
N GLN A 308 -14.84 -11.95 -14.83
CA GLN A 308 -15.16 -13.38 -14.70
C GLN A 308 -15.76 -13.69 -13.32
N ASN A 309 -15.45 -12.87 -12.32
CA ASN A 309 -16.13 -12.87 -11.03
C ASN A 309 -17.34 -11.91 -11.07
N ALA A 310 -18.54 -12.46 -11.02
CA ALA A 310 -19.79 -11.69 -11.10
C ALA A 310 -20.02 -10.70 -9.93
N GLN A 311 -19.24 -10.82 -8.85
CA GLN A 311 -19.39 -9.98 -7.65
C GLN A 311 -18.44 -8.78 -7.62
N SER A 312 -17.62 -8.59 -8.65
CA SER A 312 -16.58 -7.54 -8.64
C SER A 312 -15.62 -7.66 -7.43
N TYR A 313 -14.82 -6.63 -7.18
CA TYR A 313 -13.77 -6.63 -6.15
C TYR A 313 -13.83 -5.39 -5.24
N PRO A 314 -14.91 -5.23 -4.44
CA PRO A 314 -15.10 -4.04 -3.61
C PRO A 314 -14.04 -3.85 -2.51
N GLY A 315 -13.31 -4.91 -2.17
CA GLY A 315 -12.18 -4.89 -1.23
C GLY A 315 -10.83 -4.66 -1.88
N LEU A 316 -10.77 -4.20 -3.14
CA LEU A 316 -9.49 -3.90 -3.83
C LEU A 316 -8.58 -3.05 -2.95
N GLY A 317 -7.31 -3.48 -2.77
CA GLY A 317 -6.36 -2.88 -1.83
C GLY A 317 -6.01 -1.43 -2.09
N GLY A 318 -6.10 -0.96 -3.34
CA GLY A 318 -5.88 0.43 -3.69
C GLY A 318 -5.14 0.65 -5.01
N MET A 319 -4.29 1.67 -5.02
CA MET A 319 -3.53 2.09 -6.20
C MET A 319 -2.04 2.23 -5.89
N MET A 320 -1.21 2.02 -6.91
CA MET A 320 0.22 2.33 -6.88
C MET A 320 0.60 3.17 -8.10
N THR A 321 1.56 4.07 -7.96
CA THR A 321 2.05 4.82 -9.11
C THR A 321 3.57 4.87 -9.23
N TRP A 322 4.03 4.81 -10.45
CA TRP A 322 5.31 5.27 -10.93
C TRP A 322 5.15 6.68 -11.52
N SER A 323 5.44 7.79 -10.85
CA SER A 323 5.89 7.88 -9.47
C SER A 323 5.26 9.08 -8.77
N ILE A 324 5.51 9.26 -7.48
CA ILE A 324 5.09 10.44 -6.71
C ILE A 324 5.66 11.71 -7.33
N ASN A 325 6.95 11.69 -7.75
CA ASN A 325 7.62 12.82 -8.39
C ASN A 325 6.94 13.21 -9.71
N TRP A 326 6.53 12.22 -10.51
CA TRP A 326 5.76 12.45 -11.72
C TRP A 326 4.35 12.96 -11.43
N ASP A 327 3.67 12.45 -10.41
CA ASP A 327 2.35 12.94 -10.01
C ASP A 327 2.39 14.37 -9.47
N ALA A 328 3.50 14.76 -8.81
CA ALA A 328 3.73 16.11 -8.33
C ALA A 328 4.07 17.12 -9.44
N SER A 329 4.43 16.64 -10.63
CA SER A 329 4.93 17.49 -11.73
C SER A 329 3.80 18.23 -12.44
N GLU A 330 3.96 19.55 -12.61
CA GLU A 330 3.07 20.39 -13.44
C GLU A 330 3.13 20.04 -14.93
N ASN A 331 4.17 19.32 -15.37
CA ASN A 331 4.34 18.89 -16.77
C ASN A 331 3.45 17.69 -17.14
N CYS A 332 2.70 17.16 -16.18
CA CYS A 332 1.78 16.02 -16.35
C CYS A 332 0.32 16.49 -16.51
N ALA A 333 -0.65 15.65 -16.18
CA ALA A 333 -2.08 15.96 -16.30
C ALA A 333 -2.58 16.95 -15.20
N GLY A 334 -1.68 17.64 -14.55
CA GLY A 334 -1.88 18.51 -13.38
C GLY A 334 -1.27 17.89 -12.13
N SER A 335 -0.80 18.75 -11.23
CA SER A 335 -0.16 18.33 -9.99
C SER A 335 -1.08 17.42 -9.17
N TYR A 336 -0.57 16.25 -8.80
CA TYR A 336 -1.26 15.22 -8.01
C TYR A 336 -2.57 14.71 -8.62
N SER A 337 -2.64 14.66 -9.96
CA SER A 337 -3.83 14.16 -10.67
C SER A 337 -4.14 12.70 -10.36
N TYR A 338 -3.11 11.86 -10.16
CA TYR A 338 -3.26 10.45 -9.81
C TYR A 338 -3.77 10.27 -8.37
N ALA A 339 -3.22 11.01 -7.41
CA ALA A 339 -3.71 11.03 -6.04
C ALA A 339 -5.16 11.55 -5.94
N ASN A 340 -5.56 12.49 -6.82
CA ASN A 340 -6.94 12.96 -6.89
C ASN A 340 -7.91 11.84 -7.32
N VAL A 341 -7.52 11.00 -8.28
CA VAL A 341 -8.34 9.84 -8.70
C VAL A 341 -8.54 8.86 -7.55
N TRP A 342 -7.46 8.51 -6.84
CA TRP A 342 -7.55 7.66 -5.66
C TRP A 342 -8.52 8.22 -4.61
N GLN A 343 -8.41 9.51 -4.32
CA GLN A 343 -9.26 10.20 -3.35
C GLN A 343 -10.73 10.16 -3.77
N GLN A 344 -11.02 10.41 -5.03
CA GLN A 344 -12.39 10.38 -5.57
C GLN A 344 -13.03 9.00 -5.48
N ILE A 345 -12.25 7.93 -5.69
CA ILE A 345 -12.77 6.56 -5.69
C ILE A 345 -12.91 6.03 -4.27
N PHE A 346 -11.87 6.15 -3.46
CA PHE A 346 -11.78 5.41 -2.21
C PHE A 346 -12.15 6.24 -0.96
N GLU A 347 -11.93 7.56 -0.96
CA GLU A 347 -12.37 8.40 0.17
C GLU A 347 -13.83 8.82 0.04
N THR A 348 -14.35 9.03 -1.20
CA THR A 348 -15.75 9.39 -1.40
C THR A 348 -16.70 8.20 -1.31
N SER A 349 -16.24 6.98 -1.63
CA SER A 349 -17.06 5.76 -1.51
C SER A 349 -17.40 5.43 -0.05
N THR A 350 -16.56 5.79 0.90
CA THR A 350 -16.90 5.69 2.33
C THR A 350 -17.96 6.71 2.77
N ALA A 351 -18.23 7.74 1.95
CA ALA A 351 -19.22 8.79 2.21
C ALA A 351 -20.65 8.44 1.72
N ASN A 352 -20.83 7.37 0.95
CA ASN A 352 -22.14 6.97 0.37
C ASN A 352 -22.94 5.96 1.19
N LEU A 353 -22.61 5.73 2.46
CA LEU A 353 -23.64 5.28 3.40
C LEU A 353 -24.61 6.45 3.60
N PRO A 354 -25.95 6.27 3.44
CA PRO A 354 -26.89 7.35 3.64
C PRO A 354 -26.86 7.78 5.11
N GLY A 355 -26.15 8.86 5.38
CA GLY A 355 -26.00 9.46 6.71
C GLY A 355 -24.62 10.06 6.93
N ASP A 356 -24.51 11.34 6.62
CA ASP A 356 -23.47 12.29 7.01
C ASP A 356 -22.05 12.09 6.49
N SER A 357 -21.59 13.05 5.67
CA SER A 357 -20.16 13.36 5.47
C SER A 357 -19.44 13.36 6.83
N PRO A 358 -18.20 12.83 6.95
CA PRO A 358 -17.45 12.91 8.19
C PRO A 358 -17.22 14.39 8.51
N LYS A 359 -18.08 14.96 9.33
CA LYS A 359 -17.92 16.30 9.85
C LYS A 359 -16.68 16.26 10.74
N HIS A 360 -15.68 17.02 10.40
CA HIS A 360 -14.52 17.19 11.28
C HIS A 360 -15.05 17.80 12.57
N LEU A 361 -15.11 16.99 13.63
CA LEU A 361 -15.52 17.45 14.93
C LEU A 361 -14.44 18.37 15.51
N GLN A 362 -14.84 19.38 16.26
CA GLN A 362 -13.93 20.30 16.94
C GLN A 362 -14.32 20.41 18.40
N ALA A 363 -13.38 20.17 19.31
CA ALA A 363 -13.57 20.33 20.73
C ALA A 363 -13.05 21.72 21.17
N PHE A 364 -13.93 22.60 21.66
CA PHE A 364 -13.56 23.95 22.12
C PHE A 364 -14.50 24.45 23.24
N PRO A 365 -14.06 25.40 24.09
CA PRO A 365 -12.67 25.81 24.22
C PRO A 365 -11.78 24.68 24.71
N ASN A 366 -10.50 24.77 24.45
CA ASN A 366 -9.52 23.82 24.96
C ASN A 366 -8.18 24.58 25.11
N PRO A 367 -7.72 24.89 26.33
CA PRO A 367 -8.26 24.46 27.63
C PRO A 367 -9.67 24.95 27.95
N CYS A 368 -10.33 24.24 28.90
CA CYS A 368 -11.69 24.56 29.35
C CYS A 368 -11.82 24.36 30.88
N SER A 369 -12.67 25.19 31.52
CA SER A 369 -12.89 25.11 32.97
C SER A 369 -14.16 24.33 33.32
N LYS A 370 -15.28 24.61 32.67
CA LYS A 370 -16.58 24.04 32.99
C LYS A 370 -17.18 23.16 31.91
N ASN A 371 -17.08 23.59 30.66
CA ASN A 371 -17.75 22.98 29.54
C ASN A 371 -16.82 22.90 28.33
N VAL A 372 -16.98 21.84 27.53
CA VAL A 372 -16.39 21.73 26.20
C VAL A 372 -17.50 21.47 25.19
N GLN A 373 -17.50 22.18 24.08
CA GLN A 373 -18.41 21.95 22.96
C GLN A 373 -17.74 21.10 21.90
N ILE A 374 -18.51 20.17 21.33
CA ILE A 374 -18.08 19.33 20.20
C ILE A 374 -18.85 19.79 18.95
N LYS A 375 -18.26 20.76 18.26
CA LYS A 375 -18.84 21.31 17.03
C LYS A 375 -18.96 20.23 15.95
N ASN A 376 -20.02 20.27 15.19
CA ASN A 376 -20.36 19.33 14.11
C ASN A 376 -20.72 17.91 14.58
N ALA A 377 -20.74 17.59 15.87
CA ALA A 377 -21.23 16.30 16.36
C ALA A 377 -22.74 16.16 16.16
N ARG A 378 -23.20 14.92 16.02
CA ARG A 378 -24.65 14.62 15.98
C ARG A 378 -25.29 14.95 17.34
N PRO A 379 -26.55 15.39 17.34
CA PRO A 379 -27.28 15.50 18.59
C PRO A 379 -27.30 14.16 19.34
N ASN A 380 -27.02 14.20 20.65
CA ASN A 380 -26.97 13.01 21.51
C ASN A 380 -25.88 11.98 21.15
N ALA A 381 -24.80 12.39 20.43
CA ALA A 381 -23.69 11.50 20.17
C ALA A 381 -23.04 11.01 21.48
N PRO A 382 -22.73 9.74 21.62
CA PRO A 382 -22.05 9.22 22.80
C PRO A 382 -20.60 9.73 22.88
N PHE A 383 -20.16 10.01 24.12
CA PHE A 383 -18.78 10.41 24.40
C PHE A 383 -18.20 9.62 25.57
N GLN A 384 -16.88 9.53 25.59
CA GLN A 384 -16.10 9.03 26.73
C GLN A 384 -14.90 9.94 27.01
N ILE A 385 -14.64 10.18 28.28
CA ILE A 385 -13.43 10.87 28.73
C ILE A 385 -12.59 9.90 29.55
N MET A 386 -11.32 9.78 29.21
CA MET A 386 -10.35 8.92 29.87
C MET A 386 -9.22 9.76 30.45
N ASN A 387 -8.66 9.33 31.57
CA ASN A 387 -7.40 9.89 32.05
C ASN A 387 -6.20 9.32 31.26
N LEU A 388 -5.00 9.81 31.51
CA LEU A 388 -3.78 9.38 30.80
C LEU A 388 -3.37 7.92 31.09
N TYR A 389 -3.99 7.28 32.08
CA TYR A 389 -3.78 5.85 32.40
C TYR A 389 -4.79 4.95 31.68
N GLY A 390 -5.64 5.53 30.79
CA GLY A 390 -6.67 4.78 30.07
C GLY A 390 -7.94 4.48 30.87
N ALA A 391 -8.05 4.94 32.11
CA ALA A 391 -9.25 4.75 32.91
C ALA A 391 -10.35 5.75 32.48
N ILE A 392 -11.55 5.22 32.22
CA ILE A 392 -12.72 6.05 31.88
C ILE A 392 -13.16 6.81 33.13
N VAL A 393 -13.16 8.15 33.05
CA VAL A 393 -13.54 9.04 34.14
C VAL A 393 -14.91 9.67 33.93
N LYS A 394 -15.41 9.69 32.70
CA LYS A 394 -16.76 10.17 32.38
C LYS A 394 -17.25 9.58 31.07
N THR A 395 -18.55 9.23 31.04
CA THR A 395 -19.27 8.83 29.82
C THR A 395 -20.62 9.51 29.78
N GLY A 396 -21.20 9.62 28.60
CA GLY A 396 -22.56 10.16 28.43
C GLY A 396 -22.89 10.40 26.97
N GLU A 397 -23.97 11.12 26.75
CA GLU A 397 -24.39 11.64 25.46
C GLU A 397 -24.29 13.16 25.44
N LEU A 398 -24.01 13.73 24.29
CA LEU A 398 -23.94 15.19 24.12
C LEU A 398 -25.30 15.82 24.36
N ASN A 399 -25.34 16.89 25.15
CA ASN A 399 -26.53 17.73 25.28
C ASN A 399 -26.24 19.05 24.56
N ASN A 400 -26.92 19.29 23.44
CA ASN A 400 -26.68 20.45 22.57
C ASN A 400 -25.18 20.62 22.25
N GLN A 401 -24.52 19.51 21.85
CA GLN A 401 -23.08 19.46 21.52
C GLN A 401 -22.14 19.83 22.69
N THR A 402 -22.62 19.85 23.93
CA THR A 402 -21.87 20.29 25.11
C THR A 402 -21.64 19.13 26.08
N ILE A 403 -20.44 19.07 26.64
CA ILE A 403 -20.06 18.19 27.74
C ILE A 403 -19.70 19.07 28.95
N HIS A 404 -20.36 18.81 30.08
CA HIS A 404 -20.01 19.44 31.36
C HIS A 404 -18.86 18.68 32.02
N ILE A 405 -17.77 19.37 32.34
CA ILE A 405 -16.54 18.76 32.87
C ILE A 405 -16.12 19.32 34.24
N GLU A 406 -16.96 20.13 34.90
CA GLU A 406 -16.69 20.75 36.19
C GLU A 406 -16.27 19.72 37.29
N SER A 407 -16.78 18.52 37.19
CA SER A 407 -16.50 17.44 38.14
C SER A 407 -15.13 16.78 37.96
N LEU A 408 -14.42 17.07 36.86
CA LEU A 408 -13.10 16.50 36.61
C LEU A 408 -12.02 17.37 37.30
N PRO A 409 -11.00 16.78 37.92
CA PRO A 409 -9.82 17.50 38.35
C PRO A 409 -9.10 18.26 37.22
N ASN A 410 -8.33 19.30 37.57
CA ASN A 410 -7.43 19.93 36.59
C ASN A 410 -6.45 18.90 36.03
N GLY A 411 -6.28 18.87 34.73
CA GLY A 411 -5.40 17.93 34.09
C GLY A 411 -5.68 17.69 32.60
N MET A 412 -4.92 16.78 32.04
CA MET A 412 -5.07 16.34 30.65
C MET A 412 -5.88 15.05 30.59
N TYR A 413 -6.77 14.99 29.60
CA TYR A 413 -7.66 13.87 29.36
C TYR A 413 -7.69 13.55 27.85
N LEU A 414 -8.16 12.34 27.52
CA LEU A 414 -8.52 11.91 26.20
C LEU A 414 -10.04 11.85 26.10
N LEU A 415 -10.62 12.60 25.18
CA LEU A 415 -12.05 12.63 24.89
C LEU A 415 -12.30 11.94 23.55
N THR A 416 -13.17 10.93 23.54
CA THR A 416 -13.66 10.30 22.31
C THR A 416 -15.10 10.65 22.05
N CYS A 417 -15.44 10.99 20.82
CA CYS A 417 -16.81 11.23 20.35
C CYS A 417 -16.90 10.86 18.86
N GLU A 418 -17.91 10.09 18.45
CA GLU A 418 -18.13 9.65 17.07
C GLU A 418 -16.83 9.12 16.39
N ASN A 419 -16.08 8.24 17.07
CA ASN A 419 -14.80 7.65 16.63
C ASN A 419 -13.65 8.65 16.43
N GLN A 420 -13.80 9.91 16.83
CA GLN A 420 -12.72 10.89 16.83
C GLN A 420 -12.16 11.06 18.25
N LEU A 421 -10.83 11.20 18.35
CA LEU A 421 -10.09 11.35 19.60
C LEU A 421 -9.57 12.78 19.75
N PHE A 422 -9.81 13.39 20.89
CA PHE A 422 -9.36 14.75 21.23
C PHE A 422 -8.52 14.75 22.48
N ARG A 423 -7.46 15.54 22.50
CA ARG A 423 -6.81 15.93 23.74
C ARG A 423 -7.64 17.03 24.40
N LEU A 424 -8.09 16.80 25.63
CA LEU A 424 -8.87 17.74 26.43
C LEU A 424 -8.03 18.21 27.61
N ILE A 425 -7.90 19.50 27.79
CA ILE A 425 -7.21 20.10 28.94
C ILE A 425 -8.25 20.79 29.82
N ARG A 426 -8.43 20.23 31.03
CA ARG A 426 -9.24 20.90 32.06
C ARG A 426 -8.34 21.76 32.91
N ALA A 427 -8.63 23.05 32.99
CA ALA A 427 -7.94 24.04 33.84
C ALA A 427 -8.97 25.02 34.45
N ASP A 428 -8.78 25.41 35.70
CA ASP A 428 -9.56 26.53 36.28
C ASP A 428 -9.15 27.84 35.61
N ASP A 429 -10.07 28.77 35.52
CA ASP A 429 -9.87 30.13 34.98
C ASP A 429 -8.87 30.94 35.83
#